data_29f1e7687c0b20cb51e1b51514410ae7
#
_entry.id   29f1e7687c0b20cb51e1b51514410ae7
#
_cell.length_a   1.000
_cell.length_b   1.000
_cell.length_c   1.000
_cell.angle_alpha   90.00
_cell.angle_beta   90.00
_cell.angle_gamma   90.00
#
_symmetry.space_group_name_H-M   'P 1'
#
loop_
_entity.id
_entity.type
_entity.pdbx_description
1 polymer ?
#
loop_
_entity_poly.entity_id
_entity_poly.type
_entity_poly.pdbx_seq_one_letter_code
_entity_poly.pdbx_strand_id
1 'polypeptide(L)'
;MECHRMASDTFSALFNSVTYTFIMCLTATLERLDGKEVIIKKYAPVCDTITLSEALENKWVAPVKNYLVLLHVDLTKYKELNKKFNSYFAFFQWDFGIAMNALQNWKFRNKYAKEIGSTPKQVLAQAAQWMKALHARKDFIENHPKKIEICRMILDARKDKKCITFCPTIKFAESIKRGITLHSGKKESENKKAIDDFNNATYGVLNSSKALNEGVDIKGLSVGIRMNINSSKITTTQTTGRICRFEPGKTAEMFTLVIADTQEIKWFANSNTSDYIIIDSEDKLNKVLNYEDIQSRQIQFNTDYNNRF
;
A
#
# COMPACT_ATOMS: atom_id res chain seq x y z
N MET A 1 -2.60 -19.22 6.78
CA MET A 1 -3.46 -18.11 6.30
C MET A 1 -3.31 -16.95 7.25
N GLU A 2 -3.14 -15.75 6.77
CA GLU A 2 -3.05 -14.54 7.59
C GLU A 2 -4.35 -14.34 8.38
N CYS A 3 -4.30 -14.44 9.70
CA CYS A 3 -5.50 -14.51 10.53
C CYS A 3 -6.27 -13.18 10.59
N HIS A 4 -5.66 -12.03 10.24
CA HIS A 4 -6.39 -10.75 10.18
C HIS A 4 -7.60 -10.78 9.22
N ARG A 5 -7.63 -11.70 8.23
CA ARG A 5 -8.77 -11.91 7.34
C ARG A 5 -9.94 -12.63 8.01
N MET A 6 -9.67 -13.42 9.07
CA MET A 6 -10.69 -14.15 9.80
C MET A 6 -11.74 -13.24 10.47
N ALA A 7 -11.41 -11.96 10.64
CA ALA A 7 -12.34 -10.96 11.17
C ALA A 7 -13.39 -10.46 10.15
N SER A 8 -13.32 -10.86 8.87
CA SER A 8 -14.37 -10.49 7.90
C SER A 8 -15.66 -11.26 8.16
N ASP A 9 -16.80 -10.68 7.77
CA ASP A 9 -18.12 -11.27 8.03
C ASP A 9 -18.27 -12.69 7.46
N THR A 10 -17.63 -12.95 6.32
CA THR A 10 -17.66 -14.28 5.68
C THR A 10 -16.78 -15.28 6.43
N PHE A 11 -15.55 -14.91 6.78
CA PHE A 11 -14.59 -15.85 7.38
C PHE A 11 -14.78 -16.01 8.89
N SER A 12 -15.35 -15.03 9.59
CA SER A 12 -15.62 -15.14 11.03
C SER A 12 -16.63 -16.25 11.36
N ALA A 13 -17.47 -16.63 10.40
CA ALA A 13 -18.38 -17.78 10.54
C ALA A 13 -17.64 -19.10 10.81
N LEU A 14 -16.37 -19.26 10.36
CA LEU A 14 -15.56 -20.44 10.62
C LEU A 14 -15.34 -20.71 12.11
N PHE A 15 -15.22 -19.67 12.94
CA PHE A 15 -15.06 -19.84 14.38
C PHE A 15 -16.23 -20.56 15.06
N ASN A 16 -17.43 -20.47 14.47
CA ASN A 16 -18.65 -21.11 15.00
C ASN A 16 -19.05 -22.36 14.21
N SER A 17 -18.47 -22.57 13.03
CA SER A 17 -18.90 -23.66 12.12
C SER A 17 -17.98 -24.87 12.17
N VAL A 18 -16.81 -24.76 12.80
CA VAL A 18 -15.80 -25.82 12.87
C VAL A 18 -15.50 -26.14 14.31
N THR A 19 -15.50 -27.41 14.65
CA THR A 19 -15.01 -27.90 15.95
C THR A 19 -13.49 -28.01 15.89
N TYR A 20 -12.78 -27.36 16.81
CA TYR A 20 -11.33 -27.40 16.92
C TYR A 20 -10.90 -27.67 18.36
N THR A 21 -9.82 -28.42 18.53
CA THR A 21 -9.20 -28.64 19.83
C THR A 21 -8.29 -27.47 20.19
N PHE A 22 -7.53 -26.96 19.21
CA PHE A 22 -6.65 -25.80 19.36
C PHE A 22 -6.81 -24.88 18.13
N ILE A 23 -6.66 -23.59 18.37
CA ILE A 23 -6.60 -22.59 17.30
C ILE A 23 -5.32 -21.78 17.46
N MET A 24 -4.54 -21.66 16.39
CA MET A 24 -3.36 -20.82 16.32
C MET A 24 -3.52 -19.81 15.19
N CYS A 25 -3.46 -18.54 15.56
CA CYS A 25 -3.58 -17.42 14.66
C CYS A 25 -2.24 -16.70 14.53
N LEU A 26 -1.75 -16.55 13.30
CA LEU A 26 -0.51 -15.82 13.00
C LEU A 26 -0.82 -14.63 12.09
N THR A 27 -0.27 -13.47 12.40
CA THR A 27 -0.34 -12.28 11.56
C THR A 27 0.77 -11.30 11.93
N ALA A 28 1.30 -10.60 10.95
CA ALA A 28 2.24 -9.49 11.18
C ALA A 28 1.54 -8.21 11.66
N THR A 29 0.22 -8.09 11.44
CA THR A 29 -0.58 -6.93 11.84
C THR A 29 -1.97 -7.38 12.25
N LEU A 30 -2.28 -7.25 13.53
CA LEU A 30 -3.60 -7.60 14.06
C LEU A 30 -4.57 -6.42 13.99
N GLU A 31 -4.07 -5.18 14.16
CA GLU A 31 -4.89 -3.97 14.11
C GLU A 31 -5.55 -3.76 12.76
N ARG A 32 -6.85 -3.46 12.78
CA ARG A 32 -7.67 -3.22 11.59
C ARG A 32 -8.31 -1.85 11.65
N LEU A 33 -8.48 -1.22 10.51
CA LEU A 33 -9.16 0.08 10.41
C LEU A 33 -10.65 0.02 10.78
N ASP A 34 -11.27 -1.18 10.68
CA ASP A 34 -12.68 -1.41 11.01
C ASP A 34 -12.91 -1.91 12.45
N GLY A 35 -11.85 -2.05 13.25
CA GLY A 35 -11.92 -2.51 14.66
C GLY A 35 -12.37 -3.96 14.84
N LYS A 36 -12.51 -4.74 13.75
CA LYS A 36 -13.01 -6.13 13.83
C LYS A 36 -11.97 -7.13 14.35
N GLU A 37 -10.75 -6.72 14.68
CA GLU A 37 -9.76 -7.58 15.34
C GLU A 37 -10.25 -8.12 16.69
N VAL A 38 -11.23 -7.49 17.32
CA VAL A 38 -11.88 -7.99 18.54
C VAL A 38 -12.50 -9.37 18.35
N ILE A 39 -12.95 -9.70 17.12
CA ILE A 39 -13.49 -11.01 16.79
C ILE A 39 -12.38 -12.07 16.90
N ILE A 40 -11.19 -11.79 16.35
CA ILE A 40 -10.06 -12.72 16.43
C ILE A 40 -9.60 -12.88 17.85
N LYS A 41 -9.42 -11.76 18.60
CA LYS A 41 -8.97 -11.77 20.00
C LYS A 41 -9.90 -12.55 20.91
N LYS A 42 -11.19 -12.63 20.59
CA LYS A 42 -12.17 -13.42 21.35
C LYS A 42 -11.90 -14.92 21.28
N TYR A 43 -11.49 -15.44 20.12
CA TYR A 43 -11.27 -16.88 19.88
C TYR A 43 -9.80 -17.28 20.00
N ALA A 44 -8.89 -16.37 19.72
CA ALA A 44 -7.45 -16.55 19.80
C ALA A 44 -6.82 -15.31 20.44
N PRO A 45 -6.76 -15.23 21.78
CA PRO A 45 -6.07 -14.16 22.50
C PRO A 45 -4.60 -14.10 22.07
N VAL A 46 -4.03 -12.88 22.07
CA VAL A 46 -2.60 -12.71 21.79
C VAL A 46 -1.79 -13.38 22.91
N CYS A 47 -1.02 -14.39 22.57
CA CYS A 47 -0.17 -15.13 23.49
C CYS A 47 1.30 -14.73 23.37
N ASP A 48 1.72 -14.22 22.22
CA ASP A 48 3.10 -13.80 22.00
C ASP A 48 3.18 -12.73 20.91
N THR A 49 4.22 -11.89 20.97
CA THR A 49 4.48 -10.82 20.00
C THR A 49 5.99 -10.67 19.82
N ILE A 50 6.45 -10.88 18.58
CA ILE A 50 7.83 -10.64 18.19
C ILE A 50 7.93 -9.23 17.61
N THR A 51 8.78 -8.39 18.19
CA THR A 51 9.05 -7.05 17.68
C THR A 51 10.03 -7.09 16.52
N LEU A 52 10.04 -6.03 15.67
CA LEU A 52 11.01 -5.93 14.58
C LEU A 52 12.46 -5.86 15.12
N SER A 53 12.68 -5.15 16.25
CA SER A 53 14.00 -5.08 16.88
C SER A 53 14.50 -6.44 17.28
N GLU A 54 13.66 -7.22 17.98
CA GLU A 54 13.97 -8.60 18.37
C GLU A 54 14.25 -9.50 17.16
N ALA A 55 13.45 -9.39 16.10
CA ALA A 55 13.66 -10.16 14.88
C ALA A 55 14.98 -9.79 14.16
N LEU A 56 15.41 -8.52 14.23
CA LEU A 56 16.70 -8.06 13.70
C LEU A 56 17.87 -8.55 14.54
N GLU A 57 17.79 -8.42 15.87
CA GLU A 57 18.83 -8.87 16.82
C GLU A 57 19.08 -10.38 16.69
N ASN A 58 18.01 -11.15 16.57
CA ASN A 58 18.08 -12.61 16.40
C ASN A 58 18.38 -13.04 14.96
N LYS A 59 18.56 -12.11 14.02
CA LYS A 59 18.81 -12.38 12.59
C LYS A 59 17.73 -13.25 11.93
N TRP A 60 16.47 -13.08 12.33
CA TRP A 60 15.33 -13.72 11.67
C TRP A 60 14.88 -12.96 10.43
N VAL A 61 15.20 -11.67 10.39
CA VAL A 61 14.97 -10.80 9.23
C VAL A 61 16.23 -10.00 8.87
N ALA A 62 16.35 -9.62 7.61
CA ALA A 62 17.41 -8.74 7.13
C ALA A 62 17.06 -7.27 7.41
N PRO A 63 18.04 -6.40 7.71
CA PRO A 63 17.82 -4.99 7.81
C PRO A 63 17.33 -4.40 6.50
N VAL A 64 16.45 -3.40 6.58
CA VAL A 64 15.87 -2.72 5.42
C VAL A 64 16.18 -1.23 5.51
N LYS A 65 16.84 -0.68 4.49
CA LYS A 65 16.94 0.77 4.29
C LYS A 65 15.66 1.26 3.61
N ASN A 66 14.86 2.05 4.31
CA ASN A 66 13.62 2.58 3.77
C ASN A 66 13.86 3.98 3.21
N TYR A 67 13.53 4.19 1.95
CA TYR A 67 13.63 5.46 1.25
C TYR A 67 12.23 5.99 0.91
N LEU A 68 11.95 7.23 1.31
CA LEU A 68 10.78 7.99 0.85
C LEU A 68 11.21 8.93 -0.27
N VAL A 69 10.81 8.63 -1.50
CA VAL A 69 11.13 9.45 -2.67
C VAL A 69 9.96 10.40 -2.93
N LEU A 70 10.17 11.69 -2.67
CA LEU A 70 9.20 12.76 -2.91
C LEU A 70 9.29 13.24 -4.36
N LEU A 71 8.22 13.04 -5.11
CA LEU A 71 8.12 13.41 -6.51
C LEU A 71 7.46 14.78 -6.63
N HIS A 72 8.22 15.79 -7.02
CA HIS A 72 7.71 17.12 -7.34
C HIS A 72 7.24 17.14 -8.79
N VAL A 73 5.94 17.38 -9.00
CA VAL A 73 5.29 17.38 -10.31
C VAL A 73 4.35 18.59 -10.44
N ASP A 74 3.89 18.89 -11.65
CA ASP A 74 2.82 19.88 -11.82
C ASP A 74 1.51 19.38 -11.20
N LEU A 75 1.02 20.11 -10.21
CA LEU A 75 -0.18 19.79 -9.45
C LEU A 75 -1.44 20.53 -9.93
N THR A 76 -1.38 21.28 -11.02
CA THR A 76 -2.52 22.07 -11.52
C THR A 76 -3.77 21.21 -11.67
N LYS A 77 -3.64 20.10 -12.39
CA LYS A 77 -4.75 19.13 -12.55
C LYS A 77 -5.18 18.47 -11.24
N TYR A 78 -4.23 18.15 -10.37
CA TYR A 78 -4.56 17.57 -9.06
C TYR A 78 -5.40 18.54 -8.21
N LYS A 79 -5.03 19.82 -8.17
CA LYS A 79 -5.76 20.87 -7.45
C LYS A 79 -7.21 21.00 -7.95
N GLU A 80 -7.41 20.95 -9.28
CA GLU A 80 -8.75 20.94 -9.86
C GLU A 80 -9.57 19.70 -9.45
N LEU A 81 -8.96 18.50 -9.51
CA LEU A 81 -9.61 17.26 -9.10
C LEU A 81 -9.93 17.26 -7.61
N ASN A 82 -9.02 17.78 -6.79
CA ASN A 82 -9.21 17.89 -5.35
C ASN A 82 -10.33 18.89 -5.01
N LYS A 83 -10.41 20.03 -5.72
CA LYS A 83 -11.51 21.00 -5.59
C LYS A 83 -12.86 20.35 -5.90
N LYS A 84 -12.96 19.60 -6.99
CA LYS A 84 -14.19 18.86 -7.36
C LYS A 84 -14.55 17.82 -6.31
N PHE A 85 -13.58 17.02 -5.86
CA PHE A 85 -13.80 16.05 -4.79
C PHE A 85 -14.34 16.72 -3.52
N ASN A 86 -13.69 17.78 -3.08
CA ASN A 86 -14.07 18.52 -1.88
C ASN A 86 -15.49 19.11 -1.99
N SER A 87 -15.84 19.65 -3.15
CA SER A 87 -17.19 20.22 -3.40
C SER A 87 -18.29 19.16 -3.24
N TYR A 88 -18.11 17.96 -3.80
CA TYR A 88 -19.08 16.88 -3.64
C TYR A 88 -19.04 16.25 -2.24
N PHE A 89 -17.88 16.21 -1.59
CA PHE A 89 -17.74 15.60 -0.28
C PHE A 89 -18.37 16.46 0.83
N ALA A 90 -18.35 17.79 0.68
CA ALA A 90 -19.01 18.72 1.58
C ALA A 90 -20.53 18.45 1.69
N PHE A 91 -21.19 17.99 0.61
CA PHE A 91 -22.58 17.58 0.62
C PHE A 91 -22.86 16.46 1.63
N PHE A 92 -21.89 15.63 1.92
CA PHE A 92 -21.94 14.52 2.89
C PHE A 92 -21.26 14.86 4.21
N GLN A 93 -21.14 16.16 4.55
CA GLN A 93 -20.55 16.64 5.79
C GLN A 93 -19.12 16.11 6.04
N TRP A 94 -18.38 15.84 4.97
CA TRP A 94 -17.03 15.26 5.01
C TRP A 94 -16.97 13.87 5.65
N ASP A 95 -18.10 13.16 5.70
CA ASP A 95 -18.19 11.80 6.24
C ASP A 95 -18.21 10.77 5.09
N PHE A 96 -17.16 9.93 5.09
CA PHE A 96 -17.00 8.88 4.09
C PHE A 96 -18.09 7.81 4.21
N GLY A 97 -18.51 7.47 5.43
CA GLY A 97 -19.56 6.49 5.70
C GLY A 97 -20.91 6.96 5.18
N ILE A 98 -21.25 8.24 5.40
CA ILE A 98 -22.47 8.87 4.87
C ILE A 98 -22.45 8.81 3.34
N ALA A 99 -21.35 9.24 2.69
CA ALA A 99 -21.23 9.25 1.24
C ALA A 99 -21.33 7.84 0.62
N MET A 100 -20.67 6.85 1.23
CA MET A 100 -20.74 5.45 0.78
C MET A 100 -22.13 4.83 0.98
N ASN A 101 -22.75 5.04 2.13
CA ASN A 101 -24.11 4.56 2.39
C ASN A 101 -25.13 5.24 1.46
N ALA A 102 -24.98 6.53 1.19
CA ALA A 102 -25.81 7.24 0.22
C ALA A 102 -25.70 6.64 -1.19
N LEU A 103 -24.51 6.16 -1.58
CA LEU A 103 -24.30 5.51 -2.87
C LEU A 103 -24.88 4.08 -2.92
N GLN A 104 -24.64 3.28 -1.90
CA GLN A 104 -24.87 1.83 -1.93
C GLN A 104 -26.20 1.39 -1.30
N ASN A 105 -26.71 2.11 -0.30
CA ASN A 105 -27.87 1.73 0.50
C ASN A 105 -29.08 2.64 0.21
N TRP A 106 -30.09 2.10 -0.48
CA TRP A 106 -31.29 2.87 -0.85
C TRP A 106 -32.12 3.31 0.37
N LYS A 107 -32.20 2.51 1.45
CA LYS A 107 -32.95 2.84 2.67
C LYS A 107 -32.28 4.03 3.39
N PHE A 108 -30.96 3.97 3.53
CA PHE A 108 -30.17 5.06 4.09
C PHE A 108 -30.33 6.33 3.25
N ARG A 109 -30.22 6.23 1.93
CA ARG A 109 -30.38 7.36 1.00
C ARG A 109 -31.72 8.06 1.14
N ASN A 110 -32.83 7.29 1.24
CA ASN A 110 -34.16 7.86 1.42
C ASN A 110 -34.29 8.59 2.75
N LYS A 111 -33.73 8.05 3.84
CA LYS A 111 -33.71 8.68 5.15
C LYS A 111 -32.89 9.96 5.11
N TYR A 112 -31.65 9.89 4.63
CA TYR A 112 -30.73 11.02 4.53
C TYR A 112 -31.31 12.17 3.67
N ALA A 113 -31.93 11.84 2.54
CA ALA A 113 -32.58 12.83 1.67
C ALA A 113 -33.66 13.62 2.41
N LYS A 114 -34.48 12.96 3.23
CA LYS A 114 -35.49 13.64 4.06
C LYS A 114 -34.86 14.55 5.10
N GLU A 115 -33.80 14.10 5.76
CA GLU A 115 -33.07 14.85 6.79
C GLU A 115 -32.47 16.16 6.26
N ILE A 116 -31.95 16.15 5.02
CA ILE A 116 -31.34 17.33 4.42
C ILE A 116 -32.26 18.13 3.48
N GLY A 117 -33.55 17.80 3.42
CA GLY A 117 -34.53 18.49 2.57
C GLY A 117 -34.26 18.28 1.05
N SER A 118 -33.75 17.12 0.64
CA SER A 118 -33.39 16.79 -0.74
C SER A 118 -34.20 15.60 -1.27
N THR A 119 -33.99 15.24 -2.53
CA THR A 119 -34.60 14.03 -3.11
C THR A 119 -33.60 12.89 -3.13
N PRO A 120 -34.05 11.61 -3.00
CA PRO A 120 -33.15 10.45 -3.11
C PRO A 120 -32.37 10.40 -4.42
N LYS A 121 -32.95 10.91 -5.52
CA LYS A 121 -32.30 11.00 -6.84
C LYS A 121 -31.15 11.99 -6.83
N GLN A 122 -31.32 13.15 -6.21
CA GLN A 122 -30.26 14.16 -6.06
C GLN A 122 -29.13 13.65 -5.16
N VAL A 123 -29.44 13.00 -4.03
CA VAL A 123 -28.44 12.40 -3.14
C VAL A 123 -27.62 11.34 -3.85
N LEU A 124 -28.27 10.47 -4.68
CA LEU A 124 -27.56 9.48 -5.48
C LEU A 124 -26.65 10.12 -6.52
N ALA A 125 -27.13 11.17 -7.20
CA ALA A 125 -26.32 11.88 -8.18
C ALA A 125 -25.08 12.52 -7.55
N GLN A 126 -25.21 13.14 -6.37
CA GLN A 126 -24.09 13.71 -5.61
C GLN A 126 -23.10 12.63 -5.17
N ALA A 127 -23.59 11.49 -4.66
CA ALA A 127 -22.74 10.38 -4.26
C ALA A 127 -21.99 9.75 -5.45
N ALA A 128 -22.63 9.63 -6.60
CA ALA A 128 -21.98 9.14 -7.83
C ALA A 128 -20.89 10.12 -8.34
N GLN A 129 -21.15 11.42 -8.31
CA GLN A 129 -20.15 12.43 -8.69
C GLN A 129 -18.98 12.48 -7.69
N TRP A 130 -19.26 12.38 -6.40
CA TRP A 130 -18.23 12.26 -5.37
C TRP A 130 -17.33 11.05 -5.63
N MET A 131 -17.90 9.86 -5.88
CA MET A 131 -17.14 8.65 -6.15
C MET A 131 -16.29 8.80 -7.42
N LYS A 132 -16.85 9.40 -8.49
CA LYS A 132 -16.11 9.68 -9.73
C LYS A 132 -14.93 10.63 -9.47
N ALA A 133 -15.14 11.68 -8.68
CA ALA A 133 -14.08 12.62 -8.32
C ALA A 133 -12.99 11.98 -7.44
N LEU A 134 -13.40 11.10 -6.49
CA LEU A 134 -12.49 10.29 -5.68
C LEU A 134 -11.57 9.43 -6.56
N HIS A 135 -12.16 8.70 -7.51
CA HIS A 135 -11.40 7.84 -8.41
C HIS A 135 -10.46 8.65 -9.32
N ALA A 136 -10.92 9.76 -9.89
CA ALA A 136 -10.10 10.60 -10.75
C ALA A 136 -8.89 11.21 -10.01
N ARG A 137 -9.10 11.66 -8.75
CA ARG A 137 -8.01 12.16 -7.89
C ARG A 137 -7.01 11.05 -7.54
N LYS A 138 -7.52 9.86 -7.20
CA LYS A 138 -6.71 8.70 -6.89
C LYS A 138 -5.91 8.23 -8.09
N ASP A 139 -6.52 8.18 -9.27
CA ASP A 139 -5.89 7.79 -10.52
C ASP A 139 -4.72 8.72 -10.90
N PHE A 140 -4.88 10.03 -10.73
CA PHE A 140 -3.80 10.99 -10.93
C PHE A 140 -2.58 10.66 -10.06
N ILE A 141 -2.80 10.35 -8.79
CA ILE A 141 -1.73 10.03 -7.84
C ILE A 141 -1.07 8.68 -8.17
N GLU A 142 -1.90 7.64 -8.34
CA GLU A 142 -1.41 6.26 -8.45
C GLU A 142 -0.74 5.98 -9.80
N ASN A 143 -1.25 6.57 -10.89
CA ASN A 143 -0.80 6.31 -12.25
C ASN A 143 0.06 7.43 -12.86
N HIS A 144 0.64 8.30 -12.05
CA HIS A 144 1.44 9.41 -12.56
C HIS A 144 2.71 8.95 -13.29
N PRO A 145 3.00 9.44 -14.53
CA PRO A 145 4.13 8.96 -15.36
C PRO A 145 5.50 9.10 -14.69
N LYS A 146 5.70 10.14 -13.87
CA LYS A 146 6.97 10.37 -13.14
C LYS A 146 7.33 9.18 -12.24
N LYS A 147 6.35 8.46 -11.69
CA LYS A 147 6.60 7.25 -10.90
C LYS A 147 7.25 6.13 -11.74
N ILE A 148 6.84 5.98 -13.00
CA ILE A 148 7.43 4.99 -13.92
C ILE A 148 8.86 5.38 -14.26
N GLU A 149 9.11 6.66 -14.52
CA GLU A 149 10.44 7.20 -14.82
C GLU A 149 11.41 6.91 -13.66
N ILE A 150 11.07 7.32 -12.45
CA ILE A 150 11.89 7.10 -11.25
C ILE A 150 12.05 5.60 -10.95
N CYS A 151 11.00 4.81 -11.12
CA CYS A 151 11.08 3.36 -10.97
C CYS A 151 12.13 2.76 -11.91
N ARG A 152 12.13 3.15 -13.18
CA ARG A 152 13.14 2.68 -14.16
C ARG A 152 14.56 3.10 -13.77
N MET A 153 14.75 4.34 -13.31
CA MET A 153 16.07 4.80 -12.82
C MET A 153 16.58 3.91 -11.68
N ILE A 154 15.72 3.59 -10.71
CA ILE A 154 16.07 2.70 -9.60
C ILE A 154 16.41 1.28 -10.11
N LEU A 155 15.57 0.73 -10.97
CA LEU A 155 15.78 -0.62 -11.53
C LEU A 155 17.07 -0.72 -12.37
N ASP A 156 17.36 0.29 -13.18
CA ASP A 156 18.56 0.34 -14.02
C ASP A 156 19.83 0.48 -13.16
N ALA A 157 19.75 1.20 -12.02
CA ALA A 157 20.86 1.29 -11.05
C ALA A 157 21.02 0.02 -10.18
N ARG A 158 20.03 -0.85 -10.13
CA ARG A 158 20.04 -2.12 -9.36
C ARG A 158 19.88 -3.34 -10.25
N LYS A 159 20.38 -3.27 -11.49
CA LYS A 159 20.27 -4.33 -12.52
C LYS A 159 20.90 -5.66 -12.13
N ASP A 160 21.84 -5.66 -11.19
CA ASP A 160 22.52 -6.81 -10.63
C ASP A 160 21.77 -7.47 -9.47
N LYS A 161 20.63 -6.93 -9.07
CA LYS A 161 19.84 -7.38 -7.92
C LYS A 161 18.50 -7.96 -8.33
N LYS A 162 17.89 -8.72 -7.42
CA LYS A 162 16.49 -9.12 -7.51
C LYS A 162 15.60 -8.01 -6.99
N CYS A 163 14.80 -7.43 -7.87
CA CYS A 163 13.91 -6.31 -7.61
C CYS A 163 12.45 -6.72 -7.69
N ILE A 164 11.62 -6.14 -6.85
CA ILE A 164 10.16 -6.25 -6.95
C ILE A 164 9.52 -4.86 -6.99
N THR A 165 8.54 -4.67 -7.89
CA THR A 165 7.72 -3.46 -7.90
C THR A 165 6.29 -3.78 -7.48
N PHE A 166 5.72 -2.94 -6.61
CA PHE A 166 4.33 -3.02 -6.17
C PHE A 166 3.52 -1.92 -6.87
N CYS A 167 2.73 -2.32 -7.85
CA CYS A 167 2.04 -1.42 -8.77
C CYS A 167 0.55 -1.31 -8.45
N PRO A 168 -0.10 -0.15 -8.70
CA PRO A 168 -1.52 0.05 -8.44
C PRO A 168 -2.42 -0.75 -9.37
N THR A 169 -2.02 -0.90 -10.64
CA THR A 169 -2.80 -1.56 -11.69
C THR A 169 -1.93 -2.43 -12.58
N ILE A 170 -2.56 -3.39 -13.27
CA ILE A 170 -1.90 -4.26 -14.27
C ILE A 170 -1.27 -3.40 -15.38
N LYS A 171 -2.04 -2.50 -15.95
CA LYS A 171 -1.58 -1.58 -17.01
C LYS A 171 -0.34 -0.78 -16.58
N PHE A 172 -0.31 -0.33 -15.32
CA PHE A 172 0.83 0.40 -14.79
C PHE A 172 2.07 -0.50 -14.66
N ALA A 173 1.89 -1.73 -14.14
CA ALA A 173 2.97 -2.71 -14.04
C ALA A 173 3.58 -3.06 -15.41
N GLU A 174 2.73 -3.26 -16.43
CA GLU A 174 3.17 -3.52 -17.81
C GLU A 174 3.90 -2.32 -18.43
N SER A 175 3.51 -1.10 -18.05
CA SER A 175 4.14 0.12 -18.58
C SER A 175 5.58 0.34 -18.10
N ILE A 176 6.02 -0.34 -17.05
CA ILE A 176 7.41 -0.27 -16.56
C ILE A 176 8.39 -0.79 -17.63
N LYS A 177 8.00 -1.81 -18.42
CA LYS A 177 8.80 -2.40 -19.50
C LYS A 177 10.19 -2.84 -19.04
N ARG A 178 10.28 -3.37 -17.83
CA ARG A 178 11.46 -3.99 -17.21
C ARG A 178 11.00 -5.25 -16.48
N GLY A 179 11.61 -6.39 -16.79
CA GLY A 179 11.31 -7.65 -16.11
C GLY A 179 9.97 -8.30 -16.44
N ILE A 180 9.50 -9.13 -15.55
CA ILE A 180 8.31 -9.97 -15.72
C ILE A 180 7.15 -9.36 -14.92
N THR A 181 5.95 -9.31 -15.51
CA THR A 181 4.74 -8.83 -14.82
C THR A 181 3.87 -10.00 -14.38
N LEU A 182 3.54 -10.04 -13.10
CA LEU A 182 2.58 -10.99 -12.50
C LEU A 182 1.24 -10.31 -12.26
N HIS A 183 0.15 -10.93 -12.71
CA HIS A 183 -1.20 -10.44 -12.47
C HIS A 183 -2.26 -11.52 -12.67
N SER A 184 -3.45 -11.30 -12.09
CA SER A 184 -4.58 -12.23 -12.14
C SER A 184 -5.18 -12.46 -13.53
N GLY A 185 -4.82 -11.63 -14.52
CA GLY A 185 -5.24 -11.81 -15.92
C GLY A 185 -4.44 -12.86 -16.69
N LYS A 186 -3.32 -13.36 -16.12
CA LYS A 186 -2.55 -14.47 -16.66
C LYS A 186 -3.00 -15.79 -16.04
N LYS A 187 -2.76 -16.90 -16.76
CA LYS A 187 -2.99 -18.24 -16.21
C LYS A 187 -2.11 -18.47 -14.98
N GLU A 188 -2.62 -19.19 -14.01
CA GLU A 188 -1.88 -19.51 -12.79
C GLU A 188 -0.57 -20.25 -13.09
N SER A 189 -0.57 -21.16 -14.07
CA SER A 189 0.61 -21.87 -14.54
C SER A 189 1.69 -20.94 -15.11
N GLU A 190 1.30 -19.88 -15.83
CA GLU A 190 2.21 -18.87 -16.36
C GLU A 190 2.84 -18.03 -15.26
N ASN A 191 2.02 -17.60 -14.29
CA ASN A 191 2.52 -16.85 -13.13
C ASN A 191 3.45 -17.71 -12.27
N LYS A 192 3.12 -19.00 -12.06
CA LYS A 192 3.97 -19.96 -11.33
C LYS A 192 5.31 -20.15 -12.01
N LYS A 193 5.30 -20.42 -13.34
CA LYS A 193 6.53 -20.55 -14.11
C LYS A 193 7.40 -19.28 -14.01
N ALA A 194 6.80 -18.11 -14.16
CA ALA A 194 7.51 -16.83 -14.05
C ALA A 194 8.17 -16.64 -12.66
N ILE A 195 7.52 -17.11 -11.60
CA ILE A 195 8.07 -17.08 -10.23
C ILE A 195 9.21 -18.08 -10.09
N ASP A 196 9.07 -19.29 -10.61
CA ASP A 196 10.11 -20.33 -10.57
C ASP A 196 11.35 -19.87 -11.36
N ASP A 197 11.16 -19.32 -12.56
CA ASP A 197 12.24 -18.76 -13.38
C ASP A 197 12.94 -17.61 -12.64
N PHE A 198 12.19 -16.71 -12.02
CA PHE A 198 12.75 -15.61 -11.23
C PHE A 198 13.49 -16.11 -9.98
N ASN A 199 12.97 -17.14 -9.30
CA ASN A 199 13.63 -17.73 -8.13
C ASN A 199 14.97 -18.36 -8.47
N ASN A 200 15.10 -18.96 -9.65
CA ASN A 200 16.34 -19.59 -10.14
C ASN A 200 17.34 -18.57 -10.71
N ALA A 201 16.91 -17.38 -11.10
CA ALA A 201 17.81 -16.33 -11.58
C ALA A 201 18.60 -15.70 -10.42
N THR A 202 19.76 -15.13 -10.71
CA THR A 202 20.60 -14.38 -9.74
C THR A 202 20.17 -12.92 -9.61
N TYR A 203 19.58 -12.34 -10.66
CA TYR A 203 19.06 -10.97 -10.72
C TYR A 203 17.79 -10.93 -11.58
N GLY A 204 17.04 -9.86 -11.50
CA GLY A 204 15.86 -9.67 -12.32
C GLY A 204 14.82 -8.76 -11.67
N VAL A 205 13.76 -8.47 -12.41
CA VAL A 205 12.67 -7.59 -11.99
C VAL A 205 11.34 -8.33 -12.06
N LEU A 206 10.58 -8.26 -10.98
CA LEU A 206 9.25 -8.80 -10.88
C LEU A 206 8.26 -7.65 -10.64
N ASN A 207 7.36 -7.40 -11.58
CA ASN A 207 6.33 -6.38 -11.43
C ASN A 207 5.04 -7.02 -10.94
N SER A 208 4.50 -6.56 -9.82
CA SER A 208 3.29 -7.11 -9.21
C SER A 208 2.18 -6.09 -9.15
N SER A 209 1.01 -6.44 -9.66
CA SER A 209 -0.23 -5.74 -9.41
C SER A 209 -1.16 -6.64 -8.60
N LYS A 210 -1.21 -6.44 -7.27
CA LYS A 210 -2.06 -7.18 -6.30
C LYS A 210 -1.84 -8.71 -6.22
N ALA A 211 -1.17 -9.32 -7.21
CA ALA A 211 -1.04 -10.78 -7.32
C ALA A 211 -0.12 -11.42 -6.27
N LEU A 212 0.74 -10.62 -5.63
CA LEU A 212 1.73 -11.12 -4.65
C LEU A 212 1.37 -10.79 -3.21
N ASN A 213 0.12 -10.43 -2.93
CA ASN A 213 -0.25 -10.06 -1.57
C ASN A 213 -0.13 -11.22 -0.57
N GLU A 214 -0.23 -12.50 -1.02
CA GLU A 214 -0.19 -13.65 -0.13
C GLU A 214 0.30 -14.93 -0.83
N GLY A 215 0.96 -15.80 -0.03
CA GLY A 215 1.21 -17.19 -0.41
C GLY A 215 2.35 -17.47 -1.39
N VAL A 216 2.99 -16.47 -1.98
CA VAL A 216 4.07 -16.67 -2.94
C VAL A 216 5.42 -16.52 -2.25
N ASP A 217 6.27 -17.53 -2.35
CA ASP A 217 7.65 -17.52 -1.84
C ASP A 217 8.61 -17.01 -2.94
N ILE A 218 9.16 -15.81 -2.74
CA ILE A 218 10.14 -15.21 -3.65
C ILE A 218 11.48 -15.11 -2.91
N LYS A 219 12.50 -15.76 -3.45
CA LYS A 219 13.83 -15.85 -2.85
C LYS A 219 14.77 -14.75 -3.38
N GLY A 220 15.67 -14.30 -2.53
CA GLY A 220 16.76 -13.40 -2.92
C GLY A 220 16.35 -11.96 -3.20
N LEU A 221 15.10 -11.55 -2.88
CA LEU A 221 14.66 -10.17 -3.08
C LEU A 221 15.50 -9.22 -2.22
N SER A 222 16.13 -8.24 -2.87
CA SER A 222 16.97 -7.23 -2.20
C SER A 222 16.41 -5.81 -2.34
N VAL A 223 15.62 -5.54 -3.38
CA VAL A 223 15.09 -4.21 -3.67
C VAL A 223 13.58 -4.27 -3.88
N GLY A 224 12.85 -3.45 -3.14
CA GLY A 224 11.42 -3.22 -3.31
C GLY A 224 11.14 -1.80 -3.77
N ILE A 225 10.21 -1.63 -4.71
CA ILE A 225 9.75 -0.32 -5.15
C ILE A 225 8.23 -0.26 -4.99
N ARG A 226 7.77 0.54 -4.06
CA ARG A 226 6.34 0.75 -3.82
C ARG A 226 5.87 1.96 -4.62
N MET A 227 5.02 1.68 -5.62
CA MET A 227 4.53 2.69 -6.58
C MET A 227 3.23 3.37 -6.11
N ASN A 228 2.53 2.77 -5.16
CA ASN A 228 1.31 3.32 -4.58
C ASN A 228 1.26 3.08 -3.08
N ILE A 229 0.64 3.98 -2.39
CA ILE A 229 0.37 3.91 -0.95
C ILE A 229 -1.14 4.03 -0.72
N ASN A 230 -1.60 3.26 0.23
CA ASN A 230 -2.89 3.46 0.88
C ASN A 230 -2.67 3.65 2.38
N SER A 231 -3.69 4.05 3.11
CA SER A 231 -3.62 4.25 4.57
C SER A 231 -3.50 2.94 5.37
N SER A 232 -3.39 1.79 4.72
CA SER A 232 -3.35 0.47 5.38
C SER A 232 -1.93 0.12 5.83
N LYS A 233 -1.71 0.05 7.13
CA LYS A 233 -0.47 -0.48 7.74
C LYS A 233 -0.20 -1.92 7.30
N ILE A 234 -1.26 -2.73 7.14
CA ILE A 234 -1.18 -4.14 6.73
C ILE A 234 -0.44 -4.26 5.39
N THR A 235 -0.86 -3.50 4.38
CA THR A 235 -0.25 -3.54 3.04
C THR A 235 1.22 -3.12 3.09
N THR A 236 1.53 -2.08 3.87
CA THR A 236 2.91 -1.59 4.04
C THR A 236 3.79 -2.65 4.68
N THR A 237 3.36 -3.27 5.77
CA THR A 237 4.10 -4.33 6.47
C THR A 237 4.30 -5.55 5.58
N GLN A 238 3.26 -6.02 4.88
CA GLN A 238 3.35 -7.17 3.98
C GLN A 238 4.31 -6.96 2.81
N THR A 239 4.31 -5.77 2.20
CA THR A 239 5.23 -5.48 1.10
C THR A 239 6.68 -5.38 1.56
N THR A 240 6.93 -4.79 2.73
CA THR A 240 8.28 -4.74 3.33
C THR A 240 8.73 -6.12 3.77
N GLY A 241 7.86 -6.91 4.39
CA GLY A 241 8.16 -8.28 4.84
C GLY A 241 8.65 -9.22 3.72
N ARG A 242 8.30 -8.92 2.46
CA ARG A 242 8.78 -9.74 1.33
C ARG A 242 10.25 -9.56 1.00
N ILE A 243 10.81 -8.38 1.25
CA ILE A 243 12.22 -8.09 0.95
C ILE A 243 13.14 -8.30 2.16
N CYS A 244 12.59 -8.34 3.38
CA CYS A 244 13.37 -8.46 4.61
C CYS A 244 13.70 -9.90 5.02
N ARG A 245 13.50 -10.90 4.15
CA ARG A 245 13.91 -12.27 4.45
C ARG A 245 15.41 -12.31 4.72
N PHE A 246 15.76 -12.99 5.81
CA PHE A 246 17.14 -13.09 6.23
C PHE A 246 18.00 -13.86 5.21
N GLU A 247 19.12 -13.25 4.85
CA GLU A 247 20.24 -13.87 4.13
C GLU A 247 21.53 -13.27 4.71
N PRO A 248 22.57 -14.05 4.95
CA PRO A 248 23.82 -13.54 5.52
C PRO A 248 24.40 -12.36 4.74
N GLY A 249 24.70 -11.25 5.42
CA GLY A 249 25.25 -10.05 4.81
C GLY A 249 24.30 -9.20 3.98
N LYS A 250 23.03 -9.57 3.88
CA LYS A 250 22.04 -8.83 3.12
C LYS A 250 21.54 -7.63 3.89
N THR A 251 21.51 -6.48 3.21
CA THR A 251 20.69 -5.31 3.55
C THR A 251 19.76 -5.03 2.38
N ALA A 252 18.45 -5.04 2.64
CA ALA A 252 17.44 -4.77 1.62
C ALA A 252 17.19 -3.26 1.48
N GLU A 253 16.66 -2.83 0.34
CA GLU A 253 16.29 -1.45 0.05
C GLU A 253 14.80 -1.38 -0.32
N MET A 254 14.03 -0.52 0.34
CA MET A 254 12.64 -0.24 0.00
C MET A 254 12.48 1.21 -0.41
N PHE A 255 12.19 1.44 -1.69
CA PHE A 255 11.87 2.75 -2.23
C PHE A 255 10.36 2.94 -2.27
N THR A 256 9.86 3.98 -1.62
CA THR A 256 8.44 4.34 -1.63
C THR A 256 8.27 5.64 -2.39
N LEU A 257 7.58 5.60 -3.53
CA LEU A 257 7.40 6.75 -4.43
C LEU A 257 6.11 7.47 -4.08
N VAL A 258 6.20 8.74 -3.71
CA VAL A 258 5.07 9.56 -3.26
C VAL A 258 5.09 10.90 -4.00
N ILE A 259 3.94 11.32 -4.52
CA ILE A 259 3.80 12.65 -5.10
C ILE A 259 3.67 13.66 -3.96
N ALA A 260 4.64 14.58 -3.87
CA ALA A 260 4.65 15.63 -2.87
C ALA A 260 3.40 16.52 -2.95
N ASP A 261 2.99 17.09 -1.83
CA ASP A 261 1.87 18.02 -1.71
C ASP A 261 0.52 17.45 -2.18
N THR A 262 0.34 16.13 -2.05
CA THR A 262 -0.92 15.43 -2.34
C THR A 262 -1.44 14.63 -1.13
N GLN A 263 -2.64 14.09 -1.27
CA GLN A 263 -3.21 13.17 -0.27
C GLN A 263 -2.30 11.94 0.01
N GLU A 264 -1.40 11.61 -0.90
CA GLU A 264 -0.50 10.46 -0.75
C GLU A 264 0.44 10.62 0.45
N ILE A 265 0.88 11.85 0.75
CA ILE A 265 1.67 12.15 1.96
C ILE A 265 0.90 11.78 3.23
N LYS A 266 -0.40 12.11 3.32
CA LYS A 266 -1.23 11.75 4.48
C LYS A 266 -1.40 10.23 4.60
N TRP A 267 -1.61 9.55 3.47
CA TRP A 267 -1.68 8.08 3.48
C TRP A 267 -0.36 7.46 3.91
N PHE A 268 0.77 8.02 3.45
CA PHE A 268 2.09 7.58 3.88
C PHE A 268 2.27 7.75 5.39
N ALA A 269 2.00 8.94 5.94
CA ALA A 269 2.13 9.21 7.36
C ALA A 269 1.27 8.26 8.22
N ASN A 270 0.04 7.95 7.79
CA ASN A 270 -0.86 7.08 8.52
C ASN A 270 -0.48 5.58 8.44
N SER A 271 0.23 5.16 7.39
CA SER A 271 0.53 3.75 7.14
C SER A 271 1.91 3.31 7.59
N ASN A 272 2.79 4.24 8.01
CA ASN A 272 4.18 3.93 8.32
C ASN A 272 4.54 4.20 9.76
N THR A 273 5.34 3.26 10.31
CA THR A 273 5.90 3.31 11.67
C THR A 273 7.42 3.20 11.65
N SER A 274 8.05 3.03 10.48
CA SER A 274 9.48 2.85 10.31
C SER A 274 10.18 4.18 10.04
N ASP A 275 11.47 4.24 10.32
CA ASP A 275 12.33 5.35 9.93
C ASP A 275 12.56 5.34 8.41
N TYR A 276 12.56 6.53 7.82
CA TYR A 276 12.76 6.73 6.39
C TYR A 276 13.85 7.75 6.11
N ILE A 277 14.68 7.44 5.12
CA ILE A 277 15.60 8.39 4.50
C ILE A 277 14.81 9.14 3.43
N ILE A 278 14.70 10.47 3.57
CA ILE A 278 13.91 11.28 2.65
C ILE A 278 14.76 11.72 1.47
N ILE A 279 14.26 11.42 0.27
CA ILE A 279 14.83 11.82 -1.03
C ILE A 279 13.86 12.83 -1.64
N ASP A 280 14.17 14.11 -1.55
CA ASP A 280 13.35 15.24 -1.99
C ASP A 280 13.85 15.90 -3.29
N SER A 281 14.91 15.36 -3.89
CA SER A 281 15.49 15.86 -5.13
C SER A 281 16.13 14.73 -5.95
N GLU A 282 16.27 14.97 -7.28
CA GLU A 282 16.94 14.03 -8.17
C GLU A 282 18.44 13.88 -7.83
N ASP A 283 19.10 14.94 -7.33
CA ASP A 283 20.49 14.87 -6.87
C ASP A 283 20.65 13.88 -5.72
N LYS A 284 19.78 13.95 -4.69
CA LYS A 284 19.79 13.00 -3.58
C LYS A 284 19.46 11.58 -4.04
N LEU A 285 18.53 11.43 -4.99
CA LEU A 285 18.25 10.12 -5.57
C LEU A 285 19.50 9.55 -6.23
N ASN A 286 20.16 10.32 -7.09
CA ASN A 286 21.38 9.88 -7.77
C ASN A 286 22.48 9.49 -6.78
N LYS A 287 22.70 10.24 -5.71
CA LYS A 287 23.66 9.88 -4.65
C LYS A 287 23.32 8.53 -4.03
N VAL A 288 22.06 8.30 -3.65
CA VAL A 288 21.62 7.00 -3.12
C VAL A 288 21.80 5.88 -4.13
N LEU A 289 21.50 6.12 -5.40
CA LEU A 289 21.66 5.13 -6.46
C LEU A 289 23.13 4.77 -6.71
N ASN A 290 24.05 5.71 -6.48
CA ASN A 290 25.51 5.52 -6.55
C ASN A 290 26.12 5.04 -5.22
N TYR A 291 25.31 4.66 -4.22
CA TYR A 291 25.74 4.26 -2.88
C TYR A 291 26.53 5.34 -2.11
N GLU A 292 26.33 6.59 -2.46
CA GLU A 292 26.88 7.72 -1.70
C GLU A 292 26.03 7.97 -0.44
N ASP A 293 26.69 8.30 0.67
CA ASP A 293 26.00 8.66 1.89
C ASP A 293 25.28 10.00 1.74
N ILE A 294 24.01 10.02 2.05
CA ILE A 294 23.24 11.24 2.20
C ILE A 294 22.98 11.50 3.67
N GLN A 295 23.24 12.74 4.12
CA GLN A 295 22.85 13.17 5.46
C GLN A 295 21.32 13.06 5.55
N SER A 296 20.84 12.04 6.26
CA SER A 296 19.42 11.82 6.48
C SER A 296 18.93 12.81 7.53
N ARG A 297 18.01 13.70 7.17
CA ARG A 297 17.14 14.30 8.15
C ARG A 297 16.10 13.24 8.52
N GLN A 298 16.15 12.70 9.73
CA GLN A 298 15.00 12.06 10.34
C GLN A 298 13.91 13.13 10.49
N ILE A 299 12.95 13.14 9.61
CA ILE A 299 11.73 13.90 9.83
C ILE A 299 10.80 12.93 10.55
N GLN A 300 10.65 13.09 11.86
CA GLN A 300 9.41 12.72 12.50
C GLN A 300 8.34 13.51 11.76
N PHE A 301 7.43 12.81 11.06
CA PHE A 301 6.25 13.43 10.49
C PHE A 301 5.37 13.88 11.66
N ASN A 302 5.73 15.01 12.24
CA ASN A 302 4.97 15.67 13.27
C ASN A 302 3.65 16.16 12.67
N THR A 303 2.65 16.20 13.52
CA THR A 303 1.30 16.73 13.33
C THR A 303 1.21 18.05 12.56
N ASP A 304 2.28 18.77 12.37
CA ASP A 304 2.33 20.06 11.64
C ASP A 304 2.13 19.91 10.12
N TYR A 305 2.42 18.75 9.53
CA TYR A 305 2.10 18.47 8.12
C TYR A 305 0.59 18.23 7.91
N ASN A 306 -0.12 17.79 8.96
CA ASN A 306 -1.55 17.52 8.87
C ASN A 306 -2.43 18.80 8.78
N ASN A 307 -1.89 19.96 9.16
CA ASN A 307 -2.64 21.22 9.20
C ASN A 307 -2.48 22.08 7.93
N ARG A 308 -1.69 21.68 6.95
CA ARG A 308 -1.46 22.45 5.70
C ARG A 308 -2.27 21.95 4.48
N PHE A 309 -3.10 20.89 4.63
CA PHE A 309 -3.89 20.35 3.51
C PHE A 309 -5.33 20.04 3.89
#